data_ddfb306f3e677169e2a27341ba306c80
#
_entry.id   ddfb306f3e677169e2a27341ba306c80
#
_cell.length_a   1.000
_cell.length_b   1.000
_cell.length_c   1.000
_cell.angle_alpha   90.00
_cell.angle_beta   90.00
_cell.angle_gamma   90.00
#
_symmetry.space_group_name_H-M   'P 1'
#
loop_
_entity.id
_entity.type
_entity.pdbx_description
1 polymer ?
#
loop_
_entity_poly.entity_id
_entity_poly.type
_entity_poly.pdbx_seq_one_letter_code
_entity_poly.pdbx_strand_id
1 'polypeptide(L)'
;MVQATGLAVGSLILLAMMVKPGGAAVQQFSCKGQVVQEMTNPAVQPKPIDLNVTLGDKNKLSITTGDGKMLAPRITSNNKIQLKFATKELVGEYFHYTGDLFLIYNSGPLARLTCART
;
A
#
# COMPACT_ATOMS: atom_id res chain seq x y z
N MET A 1 -9.13 10.11 -44.55
CA MET A 1 -8.93 10.12 -44.02
C MET A 1 -8.64 9.86 -43.19
N VAL A 2 -8.54 9.88 -43.38
CA VAL A 2 -8.26 9.75 -42.54
C VAL A 2 -8.04 9.42 -41.77
N GLN A 3 -8.15 9.36 -41.89
CA GLN A 3 -7.93 9.17 -41.11
C GLN A 3 -7.66 8.71 -40.37
N ALA A 4 -7.68 8.56 -41.04
CA ALA A 4 -7.38 8.24 -40.24
C ALA A 4 -7.04 7.89 -39.50
N THR A 5 -7.09 7.82 -39.81
CA THR A 5 -6.75 7.65 -38.99
C THR A 5 -6.47 7.39 -38.09
N GLY A 6 -6.52 7.18 -38.46
CA GLY A 6 -6.18 7.09 -37.64
C GLY A 6 -6.08 6.74 -36.80
N LEU A 7 -6.20 6.72 -37.02
CA LEU A 7 -6.04 6.51 -36.14
C LEU A 7 -5.80 6.10 -35.39
N ALA A 8 -5.84 6.04 -35.91
CA ALA A 8 -5.59 5.90 -35.15
C ALA A 8 -5.22 5.59 -34.36
N VAL A 9 -5.33 5.46 -34.64
CA VAL A 9 -4.99 5.38 -33.85
C VAL A 9 -4.60 5.15 -32.91
N GLY A 10 -4.70 4.96 -33.05
CA GLY A 10 -4.31 4.96 -32.26
C GLY A 10 -4.09 4.62 -31.37
N SER A 11 -4.22 4.55 -31.58
CA SER A 11 -4.03 4.43 -30.69
C SER A 11 -3.76 4.08 -29.82
N LEU A 12 -3.80 3.85 -30.12
CA LEU A 12 -3.56 3.67 -29.25
C LEU A 12 -3.12 3.41 -28.42
N ILE A 13 -3.15 3.35 -28.66
CA ILE A 13 -2.76 3.30 -27.84
C ILE A 13 -2.39 3.00 -26.94
N LEU A 14 -2.55 2.92 -27.16
CA LEU A 14 -2.28 2.80 -26.29
C LEU A 14 -1.98 2.34 -25.50
N LEU A 15 -2.09 2.09 -25.70
CA LEU A 15 -1.87 1.79 -24.92
C LEU A 15 -1.28 1.30 -24.34
N ALA A 16 -1.15 1.11 -24.66
CA ALA A 16 -0.71 0.82 -24.17
C ALA A 16 -0.13 0.51 -23.61
N MET A 17 -0.12 0.42 -23.67
CA MET A 17 0.25 0.49 -22.98
C MET A 17 0.53 0.14 -22.26
N MET A 18 0.42 0.39 -22.43
CA MET A 18 0.51 -0.10 -21.77
C MET A 18 0.95 -1.05 -20.98
N VAL A 19 0.70 -1.80 -20.96
CA VAL A 19 1.32 -2.90 -20.24
C VAL A 19 2.77 -3.00 -20.60
N LYS A 20 3.63 -3.15 -19.62
CA LYS A 20 5.05 -3.29 -19.84
C LYS A 20 5.44 -4.74 -19.81
N PRO A 21 5.86 -5.31 -20.91
CA PRO A 21 6.33 -6.69 -20.90
C PRO A 21 7.53 -6.83 -19.97
N GLY A 22 7.52 -7.83 -19.12
CA GLY A 22 8.63 -8.12 -18.25
C GLY A 22 8.80 -7.21 -17.06
N GLY A 23 8.05 -6.13 -17.00
CA GLY A 23 8.10 -5.27 -15.83
C GLY A 23 7.24 -5.84 -14.73
N ALA A 24 7.73 -5.78 -13.50
CA ALA A 24 6.89 -6.11 -12.37
C ALA A 24 5.78 -5.08 -12.25
N ALA A 25 4.58 -5.53 -12.06
CA ALA A 25 3.46 -4.63 -11.90
C ALA A 25 3.61 -3.88 -10.57
N VAL A 26 3.40 -2.58 -10.62
CA VAL A 26 3.31 -1.78 -9.41
C VAL A 26 1.94 -2.02 -8.82
N GLN A 27 1.89 -2.39 -7.54
CA GLN A 27 0.66 -2.63 -6.83
C GLN A 27 0.39 -1.47 -5.89
N GLN A 28 -0.82 -0.95 -5.96
CA GLN A 28 -1.22 0.15 -5.11
C GLN A 28 -2.43 -0.25 -4.29
N PHE A 29 -2.40 0.13 -3.01
CA PHE A 29 -3.46 -0.20 -2.07
C PHE A 29 -3.86 1.05 -1.31
N SER A 30 -5.15 1.18 -1.05
CA SER A 30 -5.67 2.17 -0.12
C SER A 30 -6.06 1.44 1.16
N CYS A 31 -5.46 1.82 2.28
CA CYS A 31 -5.66 1.14 3.55
C CYS A 31 -6.31 2.10 4.54
N LYS A 32 -7.37 1.64 5.18
CA LYS A 32 -8.11 2.44 6.14
C LYS A 32 -8.37 1.64 7.40
N GLY A 33 -8.30 2.30 8.53
CA GLY A 33 -8.54 1.63 9.80
C GLY A 33 -8.42 2.57 10.97
N GLN A 34 -7.94 2.04 12.08
CA GLN A 34 -7.88 2.76 13.34
C GLN A 34 -6.59 2.47 14.08
N VAL A 35 -6.11 3.48 14.79
CA VAL A 35 -4.98 3.35 15.72
C VAL A 35 -5.55 3.31 17.12
N VAL A 36 -5.20 2.27 17.88
CA VAL A 36 -5.54 2.16 19.29
C VAL A 36 -4.35 2.69 20.07
N GLN A 37 -4.52 3.85 20.68
CA GLN A 37 -3.44 4.54 21.38
C GLN A 37 -3.05 3.85 22.68
N GLU A 38 -4.03 3.29 23.37
CA GLU A 38 -3.79 2.65 24.63
C GLU A 38 -4.70 1.45 24.79
N MET A 39 -4.14 0.27 24.70
CA MET A 39 -4.90 -0.97 24.66
C MET A 39 -5.62 -1.27 25.97
N THR A 40 -5.08 -0.79 27.09
CA THR A 40 -5.60 -1.14 28.42
C THR A 40 -6.58 -0.13 28.97
N ASN A 41 -6.75 1.01 28.33
CA ASN A 41 -7.66 2.05 28.79
C ASN A 41 -8.83 2.19 27.85
N PRO A 42 -10.02 1.64 28.19
CA PRO A 42 -11.17 1.69 27.29
C PRO A 42 -11.74 3.10 27.10
N ALA A 43 -11.34 4.07 27.91
CA ALA A 43 -11.78 5.45 27.72
C ALA A 43 -11.05 6.15 26.57
N VAL A 44 -9.92 5.62 26.12
CA VAL A 44 -9.18 6.21 25.01
C VAL A 44 -9.81 5.75 23.70
N GLN A 45 -10.27 6.72 22.91
CA GLN A 45 -10.92 6.42 21.64
C GLN A 45 -9.90 6.09 20.57
N PRO A 46 -10.16 5.08 19.72
CA PRO A 46 -9.32 4.83 18.57
C PRO A 46 -9.34 6.02 17.62
N LYS A 47 -8.22 6.26 16.95
CA LYS A 47 -8.12 7.33 15.97
C LYS A 47 -8.13 6.75 14.57
N PRO A 48 -8.88 7.34 13.64
CA PRO A 48 -8.85 6.86 12.25
C PRO A 48 -7.47 7.10 11.63
N ILE A 49 -7.11 6.21 10.72
CA ILE A 49 -5.86 6.31 9.97
C ILE A 49 -6.09 5.85 8.55
N ASP A 50 -5.52 6.57 7.60
CA ASP A 50 -5.56 6.24 6.18
C ASP A 50 -4.13 6.18 5.66
N LEU A 51 -3.85 5.18 4.83
CA LEU A 51 -2.56 5.04 4.19
C LEU A 51 -2.75 4.68 2.74
N ASN A 52 -1.81 5.11 1.91
CA ASN A 52 -1.66 4.62 0.55
C ASN A 52 -0.34 3.86 0.48
N VAL A 53 -0.41 2.62 0.03
CA VAL A 53 0.74 1.73 -0.02
C VAL A 53 1.04 1.41 -1.47
N THR A 54 2.28 1.58 -1.86
CA THR A 54 2.75 1.24 -3.20
C THR A 54 3.86 0.21 -3.07
N LEU A 55 3.64 -0.95 -3.69
CA LEU A 55 4.65 -2.00 -3.77
C LEU A 55 5.14 -2.07 -5.21
N GLY A 56 6.37 -1.62 -5.42
CA GLY A 56 6.99 -1.64 -6.74
C GLY A 56 7.79 -2.90 -6.96
N ASP A 57 8.49 -2.95 -8.09
CA ASP A 57 9.37 -4.08 -8.37
C ASP A 57 10.56 -4.07 -7.41
N LYS A 58 11.26 -5.20 -7.34
CA LYS A 58 12.41 -5.38 -6.46
C LYS A 58 12.10 -5.10 -5.00
N ASN A 59 10.85 -5.37 -4.62
CA ASN A 59 10.41 -5.23 -3.23
C ASN A 59 10.58 -3.81 -2.68
N LYS A 60 10.36 -2.81 -3.52
CA LYS A 60 10.34 -1.44 -3.05
C LYS A 60 8.98 -1.11 -2.51
N LEU A 61 8.93 -0.76 -1.25
CA LEU A 61 7.69 -0.43 -0.56
C LEU A 61 7.69 1.06 -0.20
N SER A 62 6.59 1.72 -0.49
CA SER A 62 6.41 3.12 -0.17
C SER A 62 5.04 3.29 0.47
N ILE A 63 4.98 4.03 1.55
CA ILE A 63 3.73 4.30 2.26
C ILE A 63 3.56 5.80 2.39
N THR A 64 2.40 6.29 1.98
CA THR A 64 2.04 7.69 2.17
C THR A 64 0.91 7.75 3.18
N THR A 65 1.12 8.49 4.25
CA THR A 65 0.10 8.66 5.28
C THR A 65 -0.93 9.69 4.85
N GLY A 66 -2.07 9.71 5.52
CA GLY A 66 -3.15 10.64 5.19
C GLY A 66 -2.75 12.10 5.30
N ASP A 67 -1.76 12.42 6.12
CA ASP A 67 -1.25 13.79 6.26
C ASP A 67 -0.12 14.12 5.28
N GLY A 68 0.17 13.22 4.34
CA GLY A 68 1.15 13.47 3.29
C GLY A 68 2.57 13.05 3.60
N LYS A 69 2.80 12.47 4.75
CA LYS A 69 4.13 11.99 5.11
C LYS A 69 4.45 10.71 4.35
N MET A 70 5.65 10.60 3.82
CA MET A 70 6.09 9.43 3.08
C MET A 70 7.06 8.60 3.90
N LEU A 71 6.84 7.29 3.88
CA LEU A 71 7.71 6.32 4.55
C LEU A 71 8.26 5.36 3.50
N ALA A 72 9.50 4.92 3.69
CA ALA A 72 10.13 3.93 2.83
C ALA A 72 10.57 2.75 3.68
N PRO A 73 9.63 1.88 4.08
CA PRO A 73 9.96 0.76 4.95
C PRO A 73 10.86 -0.25 4.26
N ARG A 74 11.61 -0.98 5.07
CA ARG A 74 12.39 -2.10 4.58
C ARG A 74 11.54 -3.37 4.68
N ILE A 75 11.45 -4.11 3.60
CA ILE A 75 10.76 -5.40 3.61
C ILE A 75 11.66 -6.42 4.30
N THR A 76 11.14 -7.06 5.34
CA THR A 76 11.87 -8.08 6.09
C THR A 76 11.48 -9.49 5.67
N SER A 77 10.27 -9.65 5.12
CA SER A 77 9.81 -10.95 4.63
C SER A 77 8.65 -10.72 3.67
N ASN A 78 8.60 -11.50 2.61
CA ASN A 78 7.47 -11.47 1.68
C ASN A 78 7.26 -12.87 1.13
N ASN A 79 6.12 -13.46 1.47
CA ASN A 79 5.75 -14.78 0.98
C ASN A 79 4.29 -14.76 0.56
N LYS A 80 3.73 -15.94 0.25
CA LYS A 80 2.36 -16.02 -0.25
C LYS A 80 1.31 -15.59 0.76
N ILE A 81 1.64 -15.68 2.04
CA ILE A 81 0.69 -15.41 3.10
C ILE A 81 0.82 -13.98 3.57
N GLN A 82 2.05 -13.47 3.70
CA GLN A 82 2.30 -12.31 4.51
C GLN A 82 3.48 -11.50 3.96
N LEU A 83 3.34 -10.18 4.05
CA LEU A 83 4.41 -9.22 3.79
C LEU A 83 4.74 -8.54 5.12
N LYS A 84 6.00 -8.62 5.54
CA LYS A 84 6.47 -7.95 6.75
C LYS A 84 7.45 -6.85 6.37
N PHE A 85 7.33 -5.73 7.04
CA PHE A 85 8.23 -4.61 6.81
C PHE A 85 8.48 -3.86 8.11
N ALA A 86 9.49 -3.01 8.10
CA ALA A 86 9.87 -2.26 9.29
C ALA A 86 10.44 -0.91 8.94
N THR A 87 10.17 0.06 9.81
CA THR A 87 10.87 1.33 9.86
C THR A 87 11.50 1.47 11.24
N LYS A 88 12.12 2.60 11.50
CA LYS A 88 12.65 2.87 12.85
C LYS A 88 11.56 2.92 13.91
N GLU A 89 10.33 3.25 13.49
CA GLU A 89 9.25 3.57 14.41
C GLU A 89 8.23 2.46 14.56
N LEU A 90 8.13 1.57 13.56
CA LEU A 90 7.09 0.57 13.56
C LEU A 90 7.47 -0.67 12.77
N VAL A 91 6.73 -1.73 13.03
CA VAL A 91 6.75 -2.97 12.25
C VAL A 91 5.38 -3.12 11.62
N GLY A 92 5.33 -3.52 10.35
CA GLY A 92 4.08 -3.75 9.66
C GLY A 92 3.94 -5.20 9.22
N GLU A 93 2.70 -5.69 9.24
CA GLU A 93 2.37 -7.03 8.76
C GLU A 93 1.11 -6.94 7.90
N TYR A 94 1.27 -7.29 6.63
CA TYR A 94 0.17 -7.29 5.68
C TYR A 94 -0.15 -8.72 5.25
N PHE A 95 -1.44 -9.09 5.31
CA PHE A 95 -1.89 -10.43 4.94
C PHE A 95 -2.52 -10.40 3.55
N HIS A 96 -1.93 -11.12 2.61
CA HIS A 96 -2.32 -11.08 1.21
C HIS A 96 -3.75 -11.53 0.96
N TYR A 97 -4.22 -12.53 1.70
CA TYR A 97 -5.53 -13.11 1.44
C TYR A 97 -6.69 -12.29 2.00
N THR A 98 -6.48 -11.60 3.09
CA THR A 98 -7.55 -10.86 3.74
C THR A 98 -7.48 -9.36 3.49
N GLY A 99 -6.30 -8.86 3.13
CA GLY A 99 -6.08 -7.42 3.01
C GLY A 99 -5.88 -6.71 4.34
N ASP A 100 -5.75 -7.47 5.43
CA ASP A 100 -5.50 -6.86 6.74
C ASP A 100 -4.07 -6.39 6.85
N LEU A 101 -3.92 -5.20 7.43
CA LEU A 101 -2.62 -4.60 7.68
C LEU A 101 -2.55 -4.21 9.16
N PHE A 102 -1.51 -4.66 9.83
CA PHE A 102 -1.25 -4.30 11.22
C PHE A 102 0.03 -3.49 11.29
N LEU A 103 -0.04 -2.36 11.98
CA LEU A 103 1.12 -1.53 12.26
C LEU A 103 1.35 -1.54 13.76
N ILE A 104 2.53 -2.00 14.16
CA ILE A 104 2.88 -2.12 15.56
C ILE A 104 3.96 -1.08 15.83
N TYR A 105 3.58 -0.04 16.55
CA TYR A 105 4.49 1.07 16.83
C TYR A 105 5.37 0.75 18.03
N ASN A 106 6.64 1.12 17.93
CA ASN A 106 7.57 0.91 19.03
C ASN A 106 7.16 1.64 20.31
N SER A 107 6.40 2.71 20.14
CA SER A 107 5.91 3.50 21.28
C SER A 107 4.69 2.89 21.97
N GLY A 108 4.15 1.79 21.43
CA GLY A 108 3.05 1.06 22.05
C GLY A 108 1.75 0.95 21.29
N PRO A 109 1.33 1.95 20.53
CA PRO A 109 0.05 1.88 19.80
C PRO A 109 0.05 0.78 18.75
N LEU A 110 -1.13 0.31 18.43
CA LEU A 110 -1.37 -0.69 17.38
C LEU A 110 -2.40 -0.13 16.41
N ALA A 111 -2.11 -0.20 15.13
CA ALA A 111 -3.09 0.15 14.10
C ALA A 111 -3.55 -1.11 13.38
N ARG A 112 -4.83 -1.18 13.09
CA ARG A 112 -5.39 -2.22 12.26
C ARG A 112 -6.12 -1.57 11.10
N LEU A 113 -5.74 -1.94 9.88
CA LEU A 113 -6.31 -1.39 8.67
C LEU A 113 -6.76 -2.51 7.75
N THR A 114 -7.65 -2.17 6.84
CA THR A 114 -8.02 -3.05 5.75
C THR A 114 -7.63 -2.36 4.46
N CYS A 115 -6.94 -3.08 3.60
CA CYS A 115 -6.43 -2.55 2.37
C CYS A 115 -7.22 -3.06 1.17
N ALA A 116 -7.50 -2.16 0.24
CA ALA A 116 -8.13 -2.49 -1.02
C ALA A 116 -7.22 -2.05 -2.15
N ARG A 117 -7.15 -2.85 -3.19
CA ARG A 117 -6.36 -2.51 -4.36
C ARG A 117 -7.02 -1.34 -5.10
N THR A 118 -6.23 -0.39 -5.51
CA THR A 118 -6.74 0.76 -6.26
C THR A 118 -6.48 0.65 -7.76
#